data_54fb9533b7bd2a5008a3dd98824ff2aa
#
_entry.id   54fb9533b7bd2a5008a3dd98824ff2aa
#
_cell.length_a   1.000
_cell.length_b   1.000
_cell.length_c   1.000
_cell.angle_alpha   90.00
_cell.angle_beta   90.00
_cell.angle_gamma   90.00
#
_symmetry.space_group_name_H-M   'P 1'
#
loop_
_entity.id
_entity.type
_entity.pdbx_description
1 polymer ?
#
loop_
_entity_poly.entity_id
_entity_poly.type
_entity_poly.pdbx_seq_one_letter_code
_entity_poly.pdbx_strand_id
1 'polypeptide(L)'
;MKKLLAMLLASLMITSLVACGTKDTTPTPAENTGDTANTESTVWTPDRQIELVACYGAGGGHDILLRTMQKIIVDEKLSDATFNVVNKDGGSGATGMAYVNGHKGDPHYLMCTTSSFTTTPLKTKLGFNYNDFTPIALLGLDPSIIVVRSDSGITDLDGLLATPEVSLGGTGVGTIDHIITLKLEEAKGVDINYIPYNGDGEQVTALLGKQVTSICCNYNTVSEYIRTGDFTCIATFTPDRLSADDSIATAKEQGYDIEMSLYRGVCAPGGITEEEKQFYYDLMTKLNESDAWKTEYLEANGVEQHFLLGDDFKEYLDGVNAEFETVMKEYGLI
;
A
#
# COMPACT_ATOMS: atom_id res chain seq x y z
N MET A 1 -38.53 37.94 33.87
CA MET A 1 -39.18 37.91 35.22
C MET A 1 -38.52 36.77 35.98
N LYS A 2 -37.84 37.22 37.04
CA LYS A 2 -37.75 36.60 38.37
C LYS A 2 -37.14 35.19 38.41
N LYS A 3 -35.85 35.04 38.81
CA LYS A 3 -35.32 35.13 40.18
C LYS A 3 -35.50 33.80 40.94
N LEU A 4 -34.36 33.18 41.29
CA LEU A 4 -33.85 32.95 42.67
C LEU A 4 -34.40 31.73 43.39
N LEU A 5 -33.54 30.86 43.90
CA LEU A 5 -33.11 30.68 45.32
C LEU A 5 -32.36 29.34 45.39
N ALA A 6 -31.12 29.13 45.63
CA ALA A 6 -30.24 29.47 46.75
C ALA A 6 -30.45 28.64 48.03
N MET A 7 -29.35 28.02 48.49
CA MET A 7 -28.96 27.72 49.90
C MET A 7 -29.64 26.52 50.58
N LEU A 8 -29.05 25.75 51.43
CA LEU A 8 -27.85 25.72 52.31
C LEU A 8 -27.84 24.44 53.14
N LEU A 9 -26.75 24.18 53.80
CA LEU A 9 -26.40 23.50 55.05
C LEU A 9 -25.88 22.07 54.92
N ALA A 10 -24.62 21.81 55.16
CA ALA A 10 -23.67 22.03 56.26
C ALA A 10 -23.70 20.92 57.33
N SER A 11 -22.51 20.33 57.52
CA SER A 11 -21.91 19.85 58.77
C SER A 11 -22.49 18.64 59.52
N LEU A 12 -21.67 17.61 59.69
CA LEU A 12 -21.28 17.23 61.07
C LEU A 12 -19.96 16.42 61.07
N MET A 13 -18.96 16.96 61.79
CA MET A 13 -17.76 16.23 62.27
C MET A 13 -18.19 15.40 63.52
N ILE A 14 -17.57 14.22 63.64
CA ILE A 14 -17.31 13.64 64.96
C ILE A 14 -15.93 13.03 64.96
N THR A 15 -15.05 13.57 65.75
CA THR A 15 -13.77 13.11 66.24
C THR A 15 -13.94 12.06 67.34
N SER A 16 -13.07 11.05 67.37
CA SER A 16 -12.70 10.38 68.62
C SER A 16 -11.25 9.90 68.56
N LEU A 17 -10.44 10.60 69.39
CA LEU A 17 -9.11 10.11 69.83
C LEU A 17 -9.33 9.14 71.01
N VAL A 18 -8.29 8.28 71.21
CA VAL A 18 -7.71 7.67 72.42
C VAL A 18 -7.15 6.31 72.07
N ALA A 19 -5.95 5.82 72.44
CA ALA A 19 -4.85 6.25 73.30
C ALA A 19 -3.62 5.34 73.02
N CYS A 20 -2.49 5.78 73.53
CA CYS A 20 -1.16 5.18 73.56
C CYS A 20 -1.07 3.76 74.07
N GLY A 21 -0.08 3.02 73.54
CA GLY A 21 0.50 1.84 74.16
C GLY A 21 1.81 1.50 73.46
N THR A 22 2.91 1.96 74.09
CA THR A 22 4.31 1.64 73.73
C THR A 22 4.67 0.22 74.00
N LYS A 23 5.29 -0.48 73.03
CA LYS A 23 6.31 -1.51 73.27
C LYS A 23 7.28 -1.61 72.11
N ASP A 24 8.55 -1.43 72.45
CA ASP A 24 9.72 -1.68 71.61
C ASP A 24 9.76 -3.11 71.08
N THR A 25 9.98 -3.27 69.79
CA THR A 25 10.68 -4.46 69.24
C THR A 25 11.37 -4.07 67.94
N THR A 26 12.61 -4.46 67.83
CA THR A 26 13.66 -4.36 66.84
C THR A 26 13.19 -4.63 65.39
N PRO A 27 13.67 -3.86 64.38
CA PRO A 27 13.29 -4.08 63.01
C PRO A 27 14.02 -5.28 62.41
N THR A 28 13.26 -6.25 61.94
CA THR A 28 13.71 -7.31 61.00
C THR A 28 13.65 -6.73 59.59
N PRO A 29 14.63 -7.02 58.71
CA PRO A 29 14.59 -6.51 57.32
C PRO A 29 13.39 -7.09 56.57
N ALA A 30 12.55 -6.26 56.01
CA ALA A 30 11.48 -6.65 55.11
C ALA A 30 12.11 -7.16 53.79
N GLU A 31 11.82 -8.39 53.44
CA GLU A 31 12.00 -8.93 52.12
C GLU A 31 11.20 -8.07 51.13
N ASN A 32 11.92 -7.51 50.20
CA ASN A 32 11.35 -6.78 49.03
C ASN A 32 10.78 -7.83 48.09
N THR A 33 9.53 -8.23 48.24
CA THR A 33 8.80 -8.95 47.23
C THR A 33 8.54 -7.95 46.13
N GLY A 34 9.40 -7.97 45.11
CA GLY A 34 9.19 -7.28 43.85
C GLY A 34 7.84 -7.73 43.28
N ASP A 35 6.91 -6.82 43.31
CA ASP A 35 5.66 -6.91 42.57
C ASP A 35 6.07 -6.83 41.07
N THR A 36 6.31 -8.00 40.46
CA THR A 36 6.34 -8.12 39.01
C THR A 36 4.92 -7.84 38.56
N ALA A 37 4.66 -6.59 38.22
CA ALA A 37 3.50 -6.23 37.45
C ALA A 37 3.52 -7.12 36.19
N ASN A 38 2.70 -8.14 36.23
CA ASN A 38 2.36 -8.92 35.05
C ASN A 38 1.56 -7.96 34.14
N THR A 39 2.25 -7.28 33.24
CA THR A 39 1.60 -6.54 32.17
C THR A 39 1.01 -7.61 31.26
N GLU A 40 -0.21 -8.05 31.56
CA GLU A 40 -1.03 -8.69 30.54
C GLU A 40 -1.11 -7.67 29.40
N SER A 41 -0.44 -7.95 28.29
CA SER A 41 -0.61 -7.25 27.05
C SER A 41 -2.09 -7.35 26.68
N THR A 42 -2.84 -6.29 26.93
CA THR A 42 -4.23 -6.22 26.52
C THR A 42 -4.25 -6.13 24.98
N VAL A 43 -4.53 -7.26 24.34
CA VAL A 43 -4.71 -7.29 22.89
C VAL A 43 -5.84 -6.35 22.53
N TRP A 44 -5.53 -5.29 21.76
CA TRP A 44 -6.57 -4.40 21.24
C TRP A 44 -7.56 -5.17 20.35
N THR A 45 -8.83 -4.91 20.52
CA THR A 45 -9.90 -5.51 19.70
C THR A 45 -10.76 -4.37 19.13
N PRO A 46 -11.02 -4.34 17.83
CA PRO A 46 -11.88 -3.33 17.23
C PRO A 46 -13.28 -3.33 17.85
N ASP A 47 -13.74 -2.19 18.33
CA ASP A 47 -15.08 -1.99 18.92
C ASP A 47 -16.13 -1.60 17.88
N ARG A 48 -15.72 -1.34 16.66
CA ARG A 48 -16.56 -1.02 15.49
C ARG A 48 -15.93 -1.51 14.20
N GLN A 49 -16.66 -1.38 13.10
CA GLN A 49 -16.23 -1.76 11.77
C GLN A 49 -14.98 -0.97 11.32
N ILE A 50 -14.02 -1.68 10.71
CA ILE A 50 -12.84 -1.11 10.10
C ILE A 50 -13.15 -0.76 8.64
N GLU A 51 -12.89 0.48 8.23
CA GLU A 51 -12.95 0.89 6.84
C GLU A 51 -11.66 0.56 6.10
N LEU A 52 -11.78 -0.22 5.04
CA LEU A 52 -10.73 -0.52 4.09
C LEU A 52 -10.81 0.49 2.93
N VAL A 53 -9.89 1.43 2.90
CA VAL A 53 -9.96 2.59 1.99
C VAL A 53 -9.19 2.32 0.71
N ALA A 54 -9.90 2.19 -0.40
CA ALA A 54 -9.34 2.18 -1.75
C ALA A 54 -9.21 3.63 -2.24
N CYS A 55 -7.99 4.08 -2.56
CA CYS A 55 -7.73 5.44 -3.03
C CYS A 55 -8.06 5.66 -4.51
N TYR A 56 -8.64 4.66 -5.17
CA TYR A 56 -9.03 4.66 -6.58
C TYR A 56 -10.43 4.09 -6.77
N GLY A 57 -10.95 4.21 -7.98
CA GLY A 57 -12.30 3.76 -8.33
C GLY A 57 -12.51 2.26 -8.15
N ALA A 58 -13.80 1.88 -8.07
CA ALA A 58 -14.19 0.48 -7.96
C ALA A 58 -13.72 -0.35 -9.17
N GLY A 59 -13.29 -1.59 -8.93
CA GLY A 59 -12.73 -2.49 -9.94
C GLY A 59 -11.26 -2.21 -10.29
N GLY A 60 -10.63 -1.17 -9.72
CA GLY A 60 -9.20 -0.93 -9.82
C GLY A 60 -8.39 -1.76 -8.83
N GLY A 61 -7.05 -1.77 -8.99
CA GLY A 61 -6.16 -2.63 -8.19
C GLY A 61 -6.29 -2.47 -6.67
N HIS A 62 -6.56 -1.26 -6.15
CA HIS A 62 -6.82 -1.04 -4.72
C HIS A 62 -8.13 -1.70 -4.25
N ASP A 63 -9.17 -1.58 -5.05
CA ASP A 63 -10.50 -2.13 -4.76
C ASP A 63 -10.46 -3.66 -4.79
N ILE A 64 -9.83 -4.24 -5.82
CA ILE A 64 -9.64 -5.69 -5.96
C ILE A 64 -8.86 -6.24 -4.77
N LEU A 65 -7.71 -5.64 -4.41
CA LEU A 65 -6.92 -6.06 -3.27
C LEU A 65 -7.75 -6.09 -1.99
N LEU A 66 -8.40 -4.97 -1.66
CA LEU A 66 -9.11 -4.84 -0.39
C LEU A 66 -10.36 -5.73 -0.31
N ARG A 67 -11.08 -5.94 -1.43
CA ARG A 67 -12.23 -6.86 -1.44
C ARG A 67 -11.82 -8.32 -1.36
N THR A 68 -10.73 -8.70 -2.04
CA THR A 68 -10.19 -10.07 -1.92
C THR A 68 -9.66 -10.32 -0.53
N MET A 69 -8.91 -9.36 0.05
CA MET A 69 -8.46 -9.41 1.44
C MET A 69 -9.64 -9.56 2.41
N GLN A 70 -10.66 -8.70 2.29
CA GLN A 70 -11.88 -8.79 3.11
C GLN A 70 -12.56 -10.16 3.00
N LYS A 71 -12.74 -10.66 1.78
CA LYS A 71 -13.35 -11.96 1.51
C LYS A 71 -12.60 -13.09 2.23
N ILE A 72 -11.27 -13.15 2.07
CA ILE A 72 -10.44 -14.20 2.66
C ILE A 72 -10.46 -14.12 4.19
N ILE A 73 -10.34 -12.91 4.76
CA ILE A 73 -10.41 -12.71 6.22
C ILE A 73 -11.72 -13.30 6.79
N VAL A 74 -12.85 -13.08 6.10
CA VAL A 74 -14.16 -13.56 6.52
C VAL A 74 -14.30 -15.07 6.31
N ASP A 75 -13.94 -15.56 5.14
CA ASP A 75 -14.14 -16.98 4.76
C ASP A 75 -13.26 -17.91 5.61
N GLU A 76 -12.03 -17.54 5.87
CA GLU A 76 -11.09 -18.31 6.69
C GLU A 76 -11.13 -17.94 8.18
N LYS A 77 -11.98 -16.97 8.57
CA LYS A 77 -12.12 -16.51 9.95
C LYS A 77 -10.80 -16.07 10.59
N LEU A 78 -10.00 -15.32 9.85
CA LEU A 78 -8.70 -14.84 10.31
C LEU A 78 -8.84 -13.80 11.43
N SER A 79 -10.00 -13.16 11.54
CA SER A 79 -10.36 -12.19 12.59
C SER A 79 -11.87 -12.13 12.81
N ASP A 80 -12.28 -11.83 14.05
CA ASP A 80 -13.68 -11.55 14.39
C ASP A 80 -14.09 -10.09 14.06
N ALA A 81 -13.16 -9.24 13.64
CA ALA A 81 -13.41 -7.86 13.23
C ALA A 81 -14.28 -7.80 11.97
N THR A 82 -15.09 -6.77 11.86
CA THR A 82 -15.88 -6.50 10.64
C THR A 82 -15.19 -5.45 9.79
N PHE A 83 -15.23 -5.63 8.47
CA PHE A 83 -14.56 -4.78 7.50
C PHE A 83 -15.56 -4.25 6.47
N ASN A 84 -15.29 -3.06 5.93
CA ASN A 84 -16.07 -2.46 4.86
C ASN A 84 -15.15 -1.74 3.86
N VAL A 85 -15.21 -2.11 2.60
CA VAL A 85 -14.40 -1.46 1.55
C VAL A 85 -15.12 -0.20 1.06
N VAL A 86 -14.41 0.94 1.11
CA VAL A 86 -14.88 2.23 0.61
C VAL A 86 -13.90 2.80 -0.42
N ASN A 87 -14.43 3.30 -1.54
CA ASN A 87 -13.62 3.95 -2.57
C ASN A 87 -13.60 5.46 -2.35
N LYS A 88 -12.41 6.05 -2.29
CA LYS A 88 -12.15 7.49 -2.15
C LYS A 88 -11.20 7.93 -3.28
N ASP A 89 -11.71 7.91 -4.49
CA ASP A 89 -10.95 8.21 -5.69
C ASP A 89 -10.71 9.71 -5.91
N GLY A 90 -9.69 10.02 -6.69
CA GLY A 90 -9.36 11.37 -7.14
C GLY A 90 -7.94 11.81 -6.81
N GLY A 91 -7.39 12.68 -7.69
CA GLY A 91 -6.08 13.31 -7.52
C GLY A 91 -4.90 12.34 -7.42
N SER A 92 -4.90 11.24 -8.18
CA SER A 92 -3.88 10.17 -8.08
C SER A 92 -3.74 9.63 -6.65
N GLY A 93 -4.88 9.34 -6.00
CA GLY A 93 -4.94 8.82 -4.63
C GLY A 93 -4.97 9.89 -3.53
N ALA A 94 -4.77 11.17 -3.85
CA ALA A 94 -4.73 12.26 -2.87
C ALA A 94 -6.01 12.34 -2.01
N THR A 95 -7.19 12.09 -2.61
CA THR A 95 -8.47 12.12 -1.88
C THR A 95 -8.53 11.05 -0.80
N GLY A 96 -8.17 9.81 -1.12
CA GLY A 96 -8.13 8.71 -0.15
C GLY A 96 -7.09 8.92 0.94
N MET A 97 -5.87 9.38 0.56
CA MET A 97 -4.83 9.72 1.51
C MET A 97 -5.28 10.83 2.48
N ALA A 98 -5.88 11.92 1.97
CA ALA A 98 -6.39 13.01 2.80
C ALA A 98 -7.51 12.54 3.75
N TYR A 99 -8.39 11.67 3.26
CA TYR A 99 -9.45 11.08 4.08
C TYR A 99 -8.86 10.31 5.27
N VAL A 100 -7.91 9.40 5.03
CA VAL A 100 -7.30 8.59 6.10
C VAL A 100 -6.43 9.45 7.03
N ASN A 101 -5.66 10.41 6.50
CA ASN A 101 -4.88 11.35 7.32
C ASN A 101 -5.76 12.20 8.26
N GLY A 102 -7.02 12.47 7.86
CA GLY A 102 -8.00 13.16 8.71
C GLY A 102 -8.45 12.37 9.93
N HIS A 103 -8.15 11.06 9.99
CA HIS A 103 -8.50 10.15 11.09
C HIS A 103 -7.28 9.76 11.96
N LYS A 104 -6.32 10.68 12.11
CA LYS A 104 -5.10 10.45 12.89
C LYS A 104 -5.42 9.96 14.30
N GLY A 105 -4.76 8.88 14.73
CA GLY A 105 -4.97 8.22 16.02
C GLY A 105 -6.19 7.29 16.09
N ASP A 106 -6.93 7.10 15.00
CA ASP A 106 -8.07 6.18 14.95
C ASP A 106 -7.69 4.91 14.18
N PRO A 107 -7.61 3.75 14.86
CA PRO A 107 -7.17 2.50 14.24
C PRO A 107 -8.20 1.83 13.32
N HIS A 108 -9.42 2.39 13.18
CA HIS A 108 -10.48 1.77 12.39
C HIS A 108 -10.44 2.14 10.90
N TYR A 109 -9.29 2.55 10.41
CA TYR A 109 -9.06 2.83 8.99
C TYR A 109 -7.78 2.13 8.53
N LEU A 110 -7.87 1.43 7.42
CA LEU A 110 -6.73 0.82 6.76
C LEU A 110 -6.79 1.17 5.27
N MET A 111 -5.75 1.79 4.75
CA MET A 111 -5.69 2.28 3.38
C MET A 111 -4.78 1.41 2.52
N CYS A 112 -5.24 1.04 1.34
CA CYS A 112 -4.36 0.45 0.33
C CYS A 112 -3.40 1.50 -0.23
N THR A 113 -2.13 1.14 -0.38
CA THR A 113 -1.06 2.00 -0.89
C THR A 113 -0.33 1.36 -2.07
N THR A 114 0.18 2.22 -2.95
CA THR A 114 1.01 1.90 -4.10
C THR A 114 1.97 3.07 -4.36
N SER A 115 2.75 3.06 -5.42
CA SER A 115 3.74 4.11 -5.72
C SER A 115 3.20 5.54 -5.67
N SER A 116 1.91 5.76 -5.97
CA SER A 116 1.28 7.08 -5.80
C SER A 116 1.26 7.59 -4.35
N PHE A 117 1.39 6.71 -3.36
CA PHE A 117 1.46 7.09 -1.95
C PHE A 117 2.72 7.93 -1.64
N THR A 118 3.80 7.70 -2.36
CA THR A 118 5.04 8.49 -2.29
C THR A 118 5.08 9.57 -3.38
N THR A 119 4.73 9.25 -4.63
CA THR A 119 4.91 10.17 -5.76
C THR A 119 3.90 11.33 -5.80
N THR A 120 2.65 11.12 -5.36
CA THR A 120 1.64 12.18 -5.37
C THR A 120 1.99 13.34 -4.42
N PRO A 121 2.46 13.11 -3.18
CA PRO A 121 2.96 14.18 -2.32
C PRO A 121 4.18 14.92 -2.88
N LEU A 122 5.05 14.27 -3.66
CA LEU A 122 6.18 14.93 -4.32
C LEU A 122 5.73 15.93 -5.38
N LYS A 123 4.68 15.60 -6.15
CA LYS A 123 4.13 16.45 -7.21
C LYS A 123 3.14 17.50 -6.71
N THR A 124 2.44 17.21 -5.62
CA THR A 124 1.29 17.99 -5.15
C THR A 124 1.49 18.39 -3.70
N LYS A 125 1.33 19.68 -3.38
CA LYS A 125 1.44 20.19 -2.00
C LYS A 125 0.21 19.78 -1.18
N LEU A 126 0.21 18.55 -0.64
CA LEU A 126 -0.89 18.02 0.16
C LEU A 126 -0.87 18.51 1.60
N GLY A 127 0.28 19.00 2.11
CA GLY A 127 0.47 19.34 3.52
C GLY A 127 0.76 18.13 4.42
N PHE A 128 0.87 16.94 3.85
CA PHE A 128 1.25 15.67 4.48
C PHE A 128 1.94 14.77 3.45
N ASN A 129 2.61 13.72 3.92
CA ASN A 129 3.24 12.71 3.07
C ASN A 129 3.15 11.32 3.73
N TYR A 130 3.77 10.30 3.14
CA TYR A 130 3.73 8.92 3.64
C TYR A 130 4.23 8.76 5.09
N ASN A 131 5.06 9.67 5.63
CA ASN A 131 5.51 9.65 7.03
C ASN A 131 4.41 10.04 8.03
N ASP A 132 3.31 10.59 7.58
CA ASP A 132 2.16 10.92 8.43
C ASP A 132 1.24 9.73 8.68
N PHE A 133 1.56 8.56 8.12
CA PHE A 133 0.80 7.31 8.26
C PHE A 133 1.62 6.25 9.00
N THR A 134 0.94 5.22 9.46
CA THR A 134 1.55 4.06 10.09
C THR A 134 1.63 2.92 9.07
N PRO A 135 2.82 2.52 8.61
CA PRO A 135 3.00 1.37 7.73
C PRO A 135 2.56 0.09 8.46
N ILE A 136 1.72 -0.71 7.82
CA ILE A 136 1.25 -1.97 8.38
C ILE A 136 1.93 -3.14 7.65
N ALA A 137 1.66 -3.29 6.36
CA ALA A 137 2.27 -4.36 5.58
C ALA A 137 2.48 -3.99 4.12
N LEU A 138 3.59 -4.43 3.56
CA LEU A 138 3.77 -4.69 2.14
C LEU A 138 3.25 -6.11 1.87
N LEU A 139 2.40 -6.27 0.88
CA LEU A 139 1.70 -7.52 0.58
C LEU A 139 2.13 -8.18 -0.73
N GLY A 140 2.84 -7.44 -1.58
CA GLY A 140 3.36 -7.95 -2.84
C GLY A 140 3.86 -6.86 -3.77
N LEU A 141 4.54 -7.30 -4.82
CA LEU A 141 4.99 -6.46 -5.93
C LEU A 141 4.11 -6.76 -7.15
N ASP A 142 3.53 -5.71 -7.71
CA ASP A 142 2.67 -5.81 -8.90
C ASP A 142 3.52 -5.42 -10.11
N PRO A 143 3.85 -6.40 -10.95
CA PRO A 143 4.82 -6.22 -12.03
C PRO A 143 4.37 -5.19 -13.05
N SER A 144 5.27 -4.27 -13.41
CA SER A 144 5.13 -3.49 -14.63
C SER A 144 5.70 -4.28 -15.79
N ILE A 145 4.95 -4.34 -16.89
CA ILE A 145 5.33 -5.05 -18.10
C ILE A 145 5.15 -4.15 -19.33
N ILE A 146 5.85 -4.46 -20.41
CA ILE A 146 5.55 -3.90 -21.73
C ILE A 146 4.95 -4.97 -22.61
N VAL A 147 3.81 -4.64 -23.21
CA VAL A 147 3.15 -5.49 -24.21
C VAL A 147 2.99 -4.77 -25.55
N VAL A 148 3.01 -5.56 -26.59
CA VAL A 148 2.76 -5.18 -27.98
C VAL A 148 1.66 -6.05 -28.54
N ARG A 149 1.08 -5.67 -29.70
CA ARG A 149 0.21 -6.60 -30.41
C ARG A 149 1.03 -7.75 -31.01
N SER A 150 0.52 -8.97 -30.93
CA SER A 150 1.20 -10.15 -31.46
C SER A 150 1.42 -10.09 -32.97
N ASP A 151 0.55 -9.37 -33.72
CA ASP A 151 0.71 -9.15 -35.16
C ASP A 151 1.77 -8.09 -35.54
N SER A 152 2.43 -7.46 -34.55
CA SER A 152 3.47 -6.46 -34.80
C SER A 152 4.81 -7.06 -35.25
N GLY A 153 5.09 -8.30 -34.84
CA GLY A 153 6.38 -8.94 -35.04
C GLY A 153 7.50 -8.48 -34.09
N ILE A 154 7.18 -7.63 -33.12
CA ILE A 154 8.12 -7.19 -32.08
C ILE A 154 8.15 -8.25 -30.98
N THR A 155 9.34 -8.69 -30.56
CA THR A 155 9.53 -9.81 -29.62
C THR A 155 10.33 -9.44 -28.37
N ASP A 156 10.97 -8.27 -28.36
CA ASP A 156 11.85 -7.82 -27.28
C ASP A 156 11.94 -6.29 -27.27
N LEU A 157 12.63 -5.75 -26.25
CA LEU A 157 12.82 -4.30 -26.08
C LEU A 157 13.65 -3.69 -27.21
N ASP A 158 14.68 -4.39 -27.70
CA ASP A 158 15.51 -3.89 -28.81
C ASP A 158 14.69 -3.73 -30.09
N GLY A 159 13.83 -4.68 -30.39
CA GLY A 159 12.89 -4.63 -31.52
C GLY A 159 11.88 -3.50 -31.38
N LEU A 160 11.36 -3.29 -30.17
CA LEU A 160 10.46 -2.16 -29.88
C LEU A 160 11.16 -0.82 -30.12
N LEU A 161 12.33 -0.62 -29.52
CA LEU A 161 13.09 0.63 -29.56
C LEU A 161 13.71 0.94 -30.92
N ALA A 162 13.83 -0.07 -31.80
CA ALA A 162 14.24 0.10 -33.19
C ALA A 162 13.06 0.48 -34.11
N THR A 163 11.83 0.45 -33.63
CA THR A 163 10.64 0.77 -34.44
C THR A 163 10.61 2.27 -34.74
N PRO A 164 10.44 2.70 -36.01
CA PRO A 164 10.28 4.11 -36.33
C PRO A 164 9.05 4.70 -35.64
N GLU A 165 9.18 5.93 -35.10
CA GLU A 165 8.09 6.63 -34.39
C GLU A 165 7.46 5.77 -33.29
N VAL A 166 8.31 5.03 -32.55
CA VAL A 166 7.85 4.22 -31.42
C VAL A 166 7.01 5.02 -30.44
N SER A 167 5.87 4.46 -30.04
CA SER A 167 4.99 5.08 -29.05
C SER A 167 4.66 4.10 -27.94
N LEU A 168 4.60 4.62 -26.71
CA LEU A 168 4.30 3.86 -25.52
C LEU A 168 3.15 4.52 -24.74
N GLY A 169 2.06 3.80 -24.56
CA GLY A 169 0.94 4.22 -23.73
C GLY A 169 1.16 3.85 -22.27
N GLY A 170 0.76 4.72 -21.34
CA GLY A 170 0.80 4.48 -19.90
C GLY A 170 -0.27 5.29 -19.14
N THR A 171 -0.34 5.15 -17.83
CA THR A 171 -1.44 5.67 -16.99
C THR A 171 -1.21 7.09 -16.46
N GLY A 172 -0.45 7.92 -17.13
CA GLY A 172 -0.29 9.33 -16.74
C GLY A 172 1.16 9.81 -16.76
N VAL A 173 1.36 11.09 -16.50
CA VAL A 173 2.69 11.70 -16.46
C VAL A 173 3.28 11.58 -15.05
N GLY A 174 4.55 11.13 -14.95
CA GLY A 174 5.24 10.91 -13.67
C GLY A 174 4.72 9.70 -12.89
N THR A 175 4.09 8.77 -13.59
CA THR A 175 3.79 7.43 -13.11
C THR A 175 4.97 6.50 -13.38
N ILE A 176 4.89 5.28 -12.85
CA ILE A 176 5.92 4.27 -13.09
C ILE A 176 6.11 3.97 -14.58
N ASP A 177 5.03 3.94 -15.35
CA ASP A 177 5.03 3.71 -16.80
C ASP A 177 5.81 4.79 -17.54
N HIS A 178 5.62 6.07 -17.14
CA HIS A 178 6.34 7.20 -17.70
C HIS A 178 7.82 7.14 -17.34
N ILE A 179 8.16 6.78 -16.09
CA ILE A 179 9.55 6.67 -15.63
C ILE A 179 10.26 5.52 -16.36
N ILE A 180 9.62 4.36 -16.52
CA ILE A 180 10.15 3.26 -17.34
C ILE A 180 10.45 3.74 -18.76
N THR A 181 9.53 4.51 -19.36
CA THR A 181 9.73 5.07 -20.69
C THR A 181 10.98 5.95 -20.76
N LEU A 182 11.12 6.90 -19.82
CA LEU A 182 12.26 7.80 -19.76
C LEU A 182 13.59 7.05 -19.55
N LYS A 183 13.60 6.03 -18.69
CA LYS A 183 14.79 5.18 -18.48
C LYS A 183 15.15 4.38 -19.74
N LEU A 184 14.17 3.91 -20.51
CA LEU A 184 14.42 3.24 -21.79
C LEU A 184 14.98 4.19 -22.85
N GLU A 185 14.43 5.42 -22.94
CA GLU A 185 14.96 6.50 -23.80
C GLU A 185 16.42 6.78 -23.51
N GLU A 186 16.76 6.96 -22.23
CA GLU A 186 18.13 7.22 -21.78
C GLU A 186 19.05 6.04 -22.10
N ALA A 187 18.66 4.81 -21.78
CA ALA A 187 19.46 3.61 -21.95
C ALA A 187 19.80 3.32 -23.43
N LYS A 188 18.88 3.63 -24.35
CA LYS A 188 19.03 3.37 -25.79
C LYS A 188 19.42 4.59 -26.61
N GLY A 189 19.22 5.81 -26.10
CA GLY A 189 19.43 7.06 -26.82
C GLY A 189 18.40 7.27 -27.94
N VAL A 190 17.16 6.89 -27.70
CA VAL A 190 16.02 7.03 -28.63
C VAL A 190 14.93 7.88 -28.01
N ASP A 191 14.08 8.46 -28.84
CA ASP A 191 12.90 9.23 -28.43
C ASP A 191 11.66 8.34 -28.51
N ILE A 192 10.89 8.22 -27.42
CA ILE A 192 9.66 7.44 -27.38
C ILE A 192 8.48 8.41 -27.20
N ASN A 193 7.54 8.39 -28.13
CA ASN A 193 6.33 9.18 -27.99
C ASN A 193 5.45 8.60 -26.88
N TYR A 194 5.65 9.09 -25.63
CA TYR A 194 4.82 8.65 -24.49
C TYR A 194 3.42 9.27 -24.54
N ILE A 195 2.39 8.44 -24.48
CA ILE A 195 0.97 8.87 -24.56
C ILE A 195 0.28 8.51 -23.23
N PRO A 196 -0.02 9.53 -22.37
CA PRO A 196 -0.71 9.30 -21.11
C PRO A 196 -2.21 9.07 -21.31
N TYR A 197 -2.73 8.00 -20.72
CA TYR A 197 -4.16 7.66 -20.64
C TYR A 197 -4.67 7.83 -19.20
N ASN A 198 -6.00 7.91 -19.01
CA ASN A 198 -6.60 8.04 -17.69
C ASN A 198 -6.67 6.71 -16.91
N GLY A 199 -6.41 5.58 -17.57
CA GLY A 199 -6.41 4.26 -16.96
C GLY A 199 -6.18 3.14 -17.98
N ASP A 200 -6.01 1.92 -17.45
CA ASP A 200 -5.60 0.74 -18.21
C ASP A 200 -6.53 0.38 -19.37
N GLY A 201 -7.84 0.53 -19.18
CA GLY A 201 -8.82 0.21 -20.24
C GLY A 201 -8.68 1.07 -21.48
N GLU A 202 -8.30 2.35 -21.34
CA GLU A 202 -8.09 3.25 -22.47
C GLU A 202 -6.82 2.87 -23.23
N GLN A 203 -5.71 2.59 -22.53
CA GLN A 203 -4.46 2.19 -23.18
C GLN A 203 -4.57 0.83 -23.87
N VAL A 204 -5.26 -0.16 -23.28
CA VAL A 204 -5.56 -1.44 -23.92
C VAL A 204 -6.35 -1.24 -25.22
N THR A 205 -7.39 -0.39 -25.17
CA THR A 205 -8.19 -0.05 -26.35
C THR A 205 -7.32 0.61 -27.43
N ALA A 206 -6.42 1.51 -27.03
CA ALA A 206 -5.51 2.18 -27.97
C ALA A 206 -4.53 1.20 -28.63
N LEU A 207 -4.01 0.23 -27.88
CA LEU A 207 -3.12 -0.80 -28.42
C LEU A 207 -3.86 -1.72 -29.41
N LEU A 208 -5.05 -2.20 -29.04
CA LEU A 208 -5.92 -2.97 -29.93
C LEU A 208 -6.26 -2.19 -31.21
N GLY A 209 -6.56 -0.90 -31.07
CA GLY A 209 -6.88 0.02 -32.16
C GLY A 209 -5.69 0.49 -33.00
N LYS A 210 -4.46 -0.02 -32.75
CA LYS A 210 -3.23 0.39 -33.45
C LYS A 210 -2.88 1.87 -33.32
N GLN A 211 -3.31 2.52 -32.24
CA GLN A 211 -3.03 3.93 -31.98
C GLN A 211 -1.66 4.13 -31.32
N VAL A 212 -1.15 3.10 -30.64
CA VAL A 212 0.18 3.05 -30.04
C VAL A 212 0.90 1.78 -30.44
N THR A 213 2.24 1.81 -30.40
CA THR A 213 3.10 0.66 -30.72
C THR A 213 3.09 -0.35 -29.58
N SER A 214 3.11 0.13 -28.33
CA SER A 214 3.18 -0.63 -27.08
C SER A 214 2.43 0.06 -25.97
N ILE A 215 2.17 -0.67 -24.88
CA ILE A 215 1.73 -0.09 -23.60
C ILE A 215 2.57 -0.64 -22.46
N CYS A 216 2.79 0.18 -21.44
CA CYS A 216 3.30 -0.24 -20.14
C CYS A 216 2.12 -0.35 -19.17
N CYS A 217 1.94 -1.52 -18.56
CA CYS A 217 0.79 -1.79 -17.68
C CYS A 217 1.13 -2.89 -16.68
N ASN A 218 0.19 -3.23 -15.79
CA ASN A 218 0.31 -4.39 -14.93
C ASN A 218 -0.09 -5.67 -15.67
N TYR A 219 0.50 -6.80 -15.27
CA TYR A 219 0.27 -8.10 -15.92
C TYR A 219 -1.21 -8.49 -15.92
N ASN A 220 -1.92 -8.31 -14.81
CA ASN A 220 -3.34 -8.67 -14.69
C ASN A 220 -4.24 -7.92 -15.68
N THR A 221 -3.88 -6.69 -16.04
CA THR A 221 -4.64 -5.87 -17.02
C THR A 221 -4.75 -6.53 -18.37
N VAL A 222 -3.73 -7.29 -18.78
CA VAL A 222 -3.60 -7.83 -20.13
C VAL A 222 -3.42 -9.34 -20.20
N SER A 223 -3.42 -10.05 -19.07
CA SER A 223 -3.20 -11.49 -18.98
C SER A 223 -4.11 -12.30 -19.92
N GLU A 224 -5.38 -11.91 -20.03
CA GLU A 224 -6.33 -12.56 -20.93
C GLU A 224 -5.97 -12.33 -22.41
N TYR A 225 -5.53 -11.13 -22.78
CA TYR A 225 -5.08 -10.82 -24.15
C TYR A 225 -3.78 -11.54 -24.51
N ILE A 226 -2.89 -11.77 -23.53
CA ILE A 226 -1.70 -12.59 -23.70
C ILE A 226 -2.12 -14.05 -23.92
N ARG A 227 -3.02 -14.57 -23.11
CA ARG A 227 -3.54 -15.95 -23.19
C ARG A 227 -4.27 -16.21 -24.50
N THR A 228 -5.03 -15.26 -25.03
CA THR A 228 -5.72 -15.38 -26.34
C THR A 228 -4.82 -15.17 -27.53
N GLY A 229 -3.60 -14.67 -27.32
CA GLY A 229 -2.63 -14.40 -28.38
C GLY A 229 -2.82 -13.08 -29.11
N ASP A 230 -3.65 -12.16 -28.57
CA ASP A 230 -3.83 -10.81 -29.11
C ASP A 230 -2.61 -9.93 -28.79
N PHE A 231 -2.05 -10.10 -27.58
CA PHE A 231 -0.86 -9.38 -27.12
C PHE A 231 0.30 -10.32 -26.85
N THR A 232 1.50 -9.79 -27.04
CA THR A 232 2.78 -10.41 -26.65
C THR A 232 3.42 -9.53 -25.57
N CYS A 233 3.68 -10.11 -24.39
CA CYS A 233 4.50 -9.47 -23.37
C CYS A 233 5.96 -9.62 -23.77
N ILE A 234 6.67 -8.51 -23.93
CA ILE A 234 8.06 -8.49 -24.41
C ILE A 234 9.08 -8.22 -23.31
N ALA A 235 8.65 -7.70 -22.15
CA ALA A 235 9.53 -7.50 -21.00
C ALA A 235 8.72 -7.33 -19.71
N THR A 236 9.31 -7.78 -18.60
CA THR A 236 8.93 -7.40 -17.23
C THR A 236 10.04 -6.57 -16.60
N PHE A 237 9.67 -5.67 -15.70
CA PHE A 237 10.60 -4.82 -14.94
C PHE A 237 10.77 -5.29 -13.49
N THR A 238 10.51 -6.55 -13.22
CA THR A 238 10.79 -7.23 -11.96
C THR A 238 12.25 -7.68 -11.87
N PRO A 239 12.80 -7.87 -10.66
CA PRO A 239 14.15 -8.45 -10.47
C PRO A 239 14.31 -9.83 -11.13
N ASP A 240 13.27 -10.67 -10.97
CA ASP A 240 13.18 -12.02 -11.50
C ASP A 240 12.03 -12.12 -12.51
N ARG A 241 11.99 -13.20 -13.29
CA ARG A 241 10.88 -13.50 -14.20
C ARG A 241 9.58 -13.72 -13.44
N LEU A 242 8.45 -13.43 -14.07
CA LEU A 242 7.14 -13.56 -13.45
C LEU A 242 6.83 -15.02 -13.08
N SER A 243 6.30 -15.23 -11.88
CA SER A 243 5.81 -16.55 -11.47
C SER A 243 4.61 -17.01 -12.29
N ALA A 244 3.81 -16.05 -12.79
CA ALA A 244 2.66 -16.31 -13.66
C ALA A 244 3.05 -16.74 -15.09
N ASP A 245 4.22 -16.31 -15.59
CA ASP A 245 4.74 -16.65 -16.92
C ASP A 245 6.27 -16.46 -16.98
N ASP A 246 7.01 -17.52 -16.72
CA ASP A 246 8.48 -17.53 -16.71
C ASP A 246 9.12 -17.45 -18.10
N SER A 247 8.32 -17.47 -19.16
CA SER A 247 8.81 -17.26 -20.53
C SER A 247 9.14 -15.79 -20.81
N ILE A 248 8.59 -14.84 -20.02
CA ILE A 248 8.80 -13.41 -20.19
C ILE A 248 10.17 -13.02 -19.61
N ALA A 249 11.06 -12.54 -20.49
CA ALA A 249 12.37 -12.06 -20.05
C ALA A 249 12.26 -10.75 -19.26
N THR A 250 13.11 -10.57 -18.24
CA THR A 250 13.22 -9.29 -17.55
C THR A 250 13.91 -8.24 -18.42
N ALA A 251 13.68 -6.97 -18.17
CA ALA A 251 14.42 -5.89 -18.83
C ALA A 251 15.93 -6.05 -18.60
N LYS A 252 16.34 -6.47 -17.40
CA LYS A 252 17.74 -6.73 -17.04
C LYS A 252 18.37 -7.86 -17.85
N GLU A 253 17.65 -8.97 -18.09
CA GLU A 253 18.10 -10.05 -18.98
C GLU A 253 18.30 -9.58 -20.41
N GLN A 254 17.57 -8.55 -20.84
CA GLN A 254 17.68 -7.93 -22.16
C GLN A 254 18.73 -6.81 -22.21
N GLY A 255 19.48 -6.57 -21.12
CA GLY A 255 20.56 -5.59 -21.04
C GLY A 255 20.15 -4.20 -20.58
N TYR A 256 18.91 -4.02 -20.11
CA TYR A 256 18.39 -2.78 -19.55
C TYR A 256 18.35 -2.91 -18.02
N ASP A 257 19.22 -2.18 -17.31
CA ASP A 257 19.25 -2.20 -15.84
C ASP A 257 18.13 -1.32 -15.27
N ILE A 258 16.89 -1.76 -15.50
CA ILE A 258 15.66 -1.09 -15.07
C ILE A 258 14.83 -2.10 -14.28
N GLU A 259 14.71 -1.88 -12.99
CA GLU A 259 13.86 -2.65 -12.10
C GLU A 259 12.82 -1.70 -11.51
N MET A 260 11.57 -1.84 -11.87
CA MET A 260 10.47 -1.00 -11.39
C MET A 260 9.18 -1.81 -11.34
N SER A 261 8.58 -1.90 -10.17
CA SER A 261 7.29 -2.53 -9.96
C SER A 261 6.41 -1.66 -9.09
N LEU A 262 5.12 -1.70 -9.31
CA LEU A 262 4.19 -1.19 -8.32
C LEU A 262 4.27 -2.09 -7.09
N TYR A 263 4.18 -1.50 -5.91
CA TYR A 263 3.98 -2.30 -4.71
C TYR A 263 2.50 -2.26 -4.28
N ARG A 264 2.10 -3.28 -3.55
CA ARG A 264 0.78 -3.37 -2.92
C ARG A 264 0.97 -3.47 -1.42
N GLY A 265 0.57 -2.41 -0.72
CA GLY A 265 0.70 -2.35 0.73
C GLY A 265 -0.54 -1.79 1.39
N VAL A 266 -0.54 -1.82 2.72
CA VAL A 266 -1.58 -1.21 3.55
C VAL A 266 -0.97 -0.39 4.66
N CYS A 267 -1.55 0.81 4.89
CA CYS A 267 -1.16 1.71 5.95
C CYS A 267 -2.39 2.14 6.77
N ALA A 268 -2.20 2.34 8.05
CA ALA A 268 -3.18 2.93 8.96
C ALA A 268 -2.92 4.44 9.13
N PRO A 269 -3.85 5.21 9.73
CA PRO A 269 -3.60 6.58 10.14
C PRO A 269 -2.39 6.68 11.07
N GLY A 270 -1.65 7.79 11.00
CA GLY A 270 -0.57 8.03 11.95
C GLY A 270 -1.06 8.18 13.38
N GLY A 271 -0.26 7.71 14.35
CA GLY A 271 -0.52 7.90 15.77
C GLY A 271 -1.40 6.84 16.42
N ILE A 272 -1.60 5.69 15.81
CA ILE A 272 -2.17 4.50 16.45
C ILE A 272 -1.16 3.87 17.42
N THR A 273 -1.64 3.15 18.44
CA THR A 273 -0.82 2.52 19.48
C THR A 273 -0.11 1.26 19.02
N GLU A 274 0.84 0.75 19.81
CA GLU A 274 1.57 -0.49 19.49
C GLU A 274 0.63 -1.71 19.52
N GLU A 275 -0.34 -1.74 20.45
CA GLU A 275 -1.34 -2.82 20.54
C GLU A 275 -2.24 -2.84 19.28
N GLU A 276 -2.61 -1.65 18.77
CA GLU A 276 -3.39 -1.51 17.54
C GLU A 276 -2.59 -1.93 16.29
N LYS A 277 -1.31 -1.59 16.24
CA LYS A 277 -0.39 -2.08 15.19
C LYS A 277 -0.27 -3.61 15.22
N GLN A 278 -0.07 -4.17 16.42
CA GLN A 278 0.12 -5.61 16.60
C GLN A 278 -1.10 -6.40 16.09
N PHE A 279 -2.32 -5.91 16.34
CA PHE A 279 -3.54 -6.49 15.76
C PHE A 279 -3.45 -6.60 14.24
N TYR A 280 -3.02 -5.54 13.56
CA TYR A 280 -2.87 -5.53 12.12
C TYR A 280 -1.71 -6.41 11.64
N TYR A 281 -0.58 -6.42 12.33
CA TYR A 281 0.55 -7.29 11.99
C TYR A 281 0.18 -8.76 12.05
N ASP A 282 -0.52 -9.17 13.11
CA ASP A 282 -1.02 -10.53 13.27
C ASP A 282 -2.04 -10.91 12.17
N LEU A 283 -2.93 -9.98 11.83
CA LEU A 283 -3.92 -10.17 10.77
C LEU A 283 -3.27 -10.33 9.39
N MET A 284 -2.31 -9.43 9.06
CA MET A 284 -1.61 -9.48 7.77
C MET A 284 -0.71 -10.70 7.66
N THR A 285 -0.11 -11.15 8.76
CA THR A 285 0.67 -12.40 8.80
C THR A 285 -0.20 -13.60 8.47
N LYS A 286 -1.36 -13.75 9.13
CA LYS A 286 -2.32 -14.82 8.83
C LYS A 286 -2.80 -14.78 7.39
N LEU A 287 -3.08 -13.57 6.87
CA LEU A 287 -3.48 -13.39 5.48
C LEU A 287 -2.38 -13.86 4.52
N ASN A 288 -1.14 -13.45 4.75
CA ASN A 288 0.00 -13.81 3.88
C ASN A 288 0.32 -15.31 3.90
N GLU A 289 0.01 -16.00 5.01
CA GLU A 289 0.17 -17.45 5.14
C GLU A 289 -0.97 -18.24 4.45
N SER A 290 -2.12 -17.60 4.20
CA SER A 290 -3.30 -18.23 3.61
C SER A 290 -3.04 -18.69 2.17
N ASP A 291 -3.44 -19.92 1.86
CA ASP A 291 -3.38 -20.43 0.49
C ASP A 291 -4.40 -19.73 -0.43
N ALA A 292 -5.54 -19.28 0.12
CA ALA A 292 -6.51 -18.49 -0.63
C ALA A 292 -5.91 -17.13 -1.04
N TRP A 293 -5.09 -16.48 -0.17
CA TRP A 293 -4.41 -15.25 -0.54
C TRP A 293 -3.45 -15.46 -1.71
N LYS A 294 -2.68 -16.53 -1.68
CA LYS A 294 -1.73 -16.88 -2.75
C LYS A 294 -2.46 -17.13 -4.08
N THR A 295 -3.55 -17.91 -4.04
CA THR A 295 -4.24 -18.32 -5.28
C THR A 295 -5.26 -17.30 -5.77
N GLU A 296 -6.10 -16.73 -4.88
CA GLU A 296 -7.19 -15.83 -5.27
C GLU A 296 -6.73 -14.38 -5.46
N TYR A 297 -5.59 -13.97 -4.88
CA TYR A 297 -5.05 -12.64 -5.08
C TYR A 297 -3.72 -12.64 -5.83
N LEU A 298 -2.65 -13.25 -5.28
CA LEU A 298 -1.32 -13.13 -5.88
C LEU A 298 -1.28 -13.74 -7.28
N GLU A 299 -1.55 -15.03 -7.39
CA GLU A 299 -1.52 -15.73 -8.68
C GLU A 299 -2.57 -15.20 -9.67
N ALA A 300 -3.82 -15.00 -9.18
CA ALA A 300 -4.90 -14.50 -10.04
C ALA A 300 -4.65 -13.11 -10.62
N ASN A 301 -3.83 -12.29 -9.97
CA ASN A 301 -3.49 -10.94 -10.42
C ASN A 301 -2.02 -10.82 -10.90
N GLY A 302 -1.26 -11.90 -10.92
CA GLY A 302 0.16 -11.87 -11.30
C GLY A 302 1.02 -10.99 -10.38
N VAL A 303 0.62 -10.91 -9.10
CA VAL A 303 1.35 -10.16 -8.08
C VAL A 303 2.40 -11.08 -7.45
N GLU A 304 3.65 -10.66 -7.48
CA GLU A 304 4.75 -11.41 -6.87
C GLU A 304 4.70 -11.27 -5.35
N GLN A 305 4.85 -12.39 -4.64
CA GLN A 305 4.82 -12.38 -3.19
C GLN A 305 6.04 -11.64 -2.64
N HIS A 306 5.79 -10.57 -1.91
CA HIS A 306 6.80 -9.83 -1.16
C HIS A 306 6.16 -9.28 0.11
N PHE A 307 6.53 -9.83 1.26
CA PHE A 307 5.87 -9.54 2.53
C PHE A 307 6.83 -8.89 3.51
N LEU A 308 6.50 -7.66 3.93
CA LEU A 308 7.21 -6.90 4.94
C LEU A 308 6.21 -6.31 5.92
N LEU A 309 6.56 -6.20 7.19
CA LEU A 309 5.72 -5.58 8.22
C LEU A 309 6.37 -4.32 8.80
N GLY A 310 5.57 -3.41 9.29
CA GLY A 310 5.97 -2.30 10.15
C GLY A 310 7.20 -1.53 9.68
N ASP A 311 8.27 -1.60 10.45
CA ASP A 311 9.51 -0.86 10.18
C ASP A 311 10.22 -1.33 8.91
N ASP A 312 10.19 -2.61 8.57
CA ASP A 312 10.76 -3.12 7.31
C ASP A 312 9.99 -2.56 6.11
N PHE A 313 8.66 -2.48 6.21
CA PHE A 313 7.86 -1.81 5.17
C PHE A 313 8.12 -0.30 5.13
N LYS A 314 8.36 0.34 6.28
CA LYS A 314 8.75 1.76 6.34
C LYS A 314 10.07 2.00 5.62
N GLU A 315 11.09 1.16 5.85
CA GLU A 315 12.38 1.25 5.17
C GLU A 315 12.23 1.09 3.64
N TYR A 316 11.40 0.13 3.22
CA TYR A 316 11.05 -0.03 1.81
C TYR A 316 10.42 1.25 1.23
N LEU A 317 9.46 1.87 1.93
CA LEU A 317 8.82 3.12 1.50
C LEU A 317 9.83 4.29 1.40
N ASP A 318 10.79 4.36 2.33
CA ASP A 318 11.85 5.38 2.30
C ASP A 318 12.74 5.21 1.07
N GLY A 319 13.10 3.97 0.73
CA GLY A 319 13.85 3.65 -0.49
C GLY A 319 13.10 4.04 -1.75
N VAL A 320 11.85 3.62 -1.85
CA VAL A 320 10.96 3.94 -2.98
C VAL A 320 10.79 5.47 -3.14
N ASN A 321 10.56 6.19 -2.03
CA ASN A 321 10.43 7.64 -2.09
C ASN A 321 11.70 8.33 -2.58
N ALA A 322 12.87 7.91 -2.07
CA ALA A 322 14.16 8.48 -2.46
C ALA A 322 14.48 8.24 -3.94
N GLU A 323 14.18 7.04 -4.44
CA GLU A 323 14.34 6.70 -5.85
C GLU A 323 13.44 7.56 -6.74
N PHE A 324 12.12 7.60 -6.44
CA PHE A 324 11.19 8.42 -7.21
C PHE A 324 11.53 9.91 -7.16
N GLU A 325 11.89 10.44 -6.00
CA GLU A 325 12.31 11.85 -5.88
C GLU A 325 13.52 12.15 -6.75
N THR A 326 14.51 11.25 -6.77
CA THR A 326 15.71 11.38 -7.58
C THR A 326 15.37 11.40 -9.07
N VAL A 327 14.68 10.39 -9.54
CA VAL A 327 14.27 10.23 -10.94
C VAL A 327 13.36 11.38 -11.40
N MET A 328 12.38 11.78 -10.57
CA MET A 328 11.48 12.88 -10.92
C MET A 328 12.19 14.22 -11.02
N LYS A 329 13.21 14.48 -10.20
CA LYS A 329 14.07 15.67 -10.33
C LYS A 329 14.92 15.61 -11.59
N GLU A 330 15.53 14.46 -11.89
CA GLU A 330 16.39 14.24 -13.06
C GLU A 330 15.64 14.55 -14.36
N TYR A 331 14.40 14.07 -14.44
CA TYR A 331 13.54 14.30 -15.62
C TYR A 331 12.66 15.56 -15.54
N GLY A 332 12.84 16.41 -14.54
CA GLY A 332 12.14 17.70 -14.42
C GLY A 332 10.62 17.56 -14.19
N LEU A 333 10.21 16.49 -13.52
CA LEU A 333 8.80 16.22 -13.19
C LEU A 333 8.37 16.88 -11.87
N ILE A 334 9.33 17.30 -11.04
CA ILE A 334 9.16 18.04 -9.77
C ILE A 334 10.27 19.10 -9.61
#